data_63f21ac7b14a999eadf0564b65787954
#
_entry.id   63f21ac7b14a999eadf0564b65787954
#
_cell.length_a   1.000
_cell.length_b   1.000
_cell.length_c   1.000
_cell.angle_alpha   90.00
_cell.angle_beta   90.00
_cell.angle_gamma   90.00
#
_symmetry.space_group_name_H-M   'P 1'
#
loop_
_entity.id
_entity.type
_entity.pdbx_description
1 polymer ?
#
loop_
_entity_poly.entity_id
_entity_poly.type
_entity_poly.pdbx_seq_one_letter_code
_entity_poly.pdbx_strand_id
1 'polypeptide(L)'
;EKLLFSLLIASLIFSLLAEPFRFMLPIFVKDIYLKGPEAMGRLTTLMGLGSVIASIIIAGIESNKRGLIWIIGGFLTGGCLLTLSISDSYTISLIVMIFMGVSDSIRRTLSMSIMMEKTRPDLRGRIMSIYMLNWGLIPLGALPAGIVADIIGAQSTIGILSILLIISSALVLITQKELRTVN
;
A
#
# COMPACT_ATOMS: atom_id res chain seq x y z
N GLU A 1 17.66 7.08 -14.74
CA GLU A 1 16.60 6.33 -15.46
C GLU A 1 16.28 4.97 -14.82
N LYS A 2 17.29 4.17 -14.42
CA LYS A 2 17.08 2.85 -13.78
C LYS A 2 16.31 2.95 -12.45
N LEU A 3 16.63 3.93 -11.61
CA LEU A 3 15.95 4.17 -10.34
C LEU A 3 14.45 4.47 -10.53
N LEU A 4 14.11 5.36 -11.48
CA LEU A 4 12.72 5.73 -11.77
C LEU A 4 11.92 4.54 -12.28
N PHE A 5 12.50 3.76 -13.18
CA PHE A 5 11.88 2.55 -13.71
C PHE A 5 11.63 1.51 -12.60
N SER A 6 12.64 1.28 -11.76
CA SER A 6 12.51 0.37 -10.60
C SER A 6 11.43 0.84 -9.62
N LEU A 7 11.36 2.14 -9.34
CA LEU A 7 10.35 2.70 -8.44
C LEU A 7 8.94 2.60 -9.04
N LEU A 8 8.78 2.82 -10.35
CA LEU A 8 7.52 2.64 -11.06
C LEU A 8 7.04 1.18 -11.00
N ILE A 9 7.92 0.23 -11.30
CA ILE A 9 7.59 -1.21 -11.22
C ILE A 9 7.25 -1.61 -9.79
N ALA A 10 8.06 -1.21 -8.82
CA ALA A 10 7.80 -1.51 -7.43
C ALA A 10 6.46 -0.91 -6.97
N SER A 11 6.17 0.34 -7.32
CA SER A 11 4.88 0.98 -7.01
C SER A 11 3.69 0.24 -7.66
N LEU A 12 3.86 -0.25 -8.89
CA LEU A 12 2.84 -1.04 -9.57
C LEU A 12 2.59 -2.38 -8.85
N ILE A 13 3.65 -3.12 -8.54
CA ILE A 13 3.54 -4.40 -7.80
C ILE A 13 2.84 -4.17 -6.46
N PHE A 14 3.24 -3.15 -5.71
CA PHE A 14 2.59 -2.80 -4.45
C PHE A 14 1.11 -2.46 -4.64
N SER A 15 0.77 -1.70 -5.67
CA SER A 15 -0.60 -1.33 -5.97
C SER A 15 -1.45 -2.57 -6.28
N LEU A 16 -0.95 -3.48 -7.12
CA LEU A 16 -1.63 -4.71 -7.49
C LEU A 16 -1.82 -5.68 -6.32
N LEU A 17 -0.91 -5.68 -5.35
CA LEU A 17 -0.97 -6.59 -4.19
C LEU A 17 -1.72 -5.98 -2.99
N ALA A 18 -1.63 -4.67 -2.76
CA ALA A 18 -2.22 -4.04 -1.60
C ALA A 18 -3.65 -3.52 -1.84
N GLU A 19 -3.95 -2.96 -3.03
CA GLU A 19 -5.25 -2.33 -3.28
C GLU A 19 -6.45 -3.30 -3.33
N PRO A 20 -6.32 -4.59 -3.74
CA PRO A 20 -7.42 -5.55 -3.71
C PRO A 20 -8.12 -5.66 -2.35
N PHE A 21 -7.39 -5.44 -1.25
CA PHE A 21 -7.95 -5.39 0.09
C PHE A 21 -9.14 -4.42 0.22
N ARG A 22 -9.09 -3.26 -0.44
CA ARG A 22 -10.17 -2.26 -0.38
C ARG A 22 -11.49 -2.79 -0.93
N PHE A 23 -11.43 -3.63 -1.96
CA PHE A 23 -12.58 -4.27 -2.58
C PHE A 23 -13.12 -5.44 -1.73
N MET A 24 -12.26 -6.04 -0.91
CA MET A 24 -12.65 -7.12 0.01
C MET A 24 -13.13 -6.60 1.38
N LEU A 25 -12.88 -5.34 1.71
CA LEU A 25 -13.25 -4.77 3.00
C LEU A 25 -14.76 -4.91 3.33
N PRO A 26 -15.69 -4.73 2.37
CA PRO A 26 -17.12 -5.00 2.61
C PRO A 26 -17.40 -6.45 3.03
N ILE A 27 -16.68 -7.42 2.45
CA ILE A 27 -16.81 -8.86 2.79
C ILE A 27 -16.36 -9.08 4.24
N PHE A 28 -15.23 -8.49 4.64
CA PHE A 28 -14.77 -8.55 6.04
C PHE A 28 -15.80 -7.99 7.01
N VAL A 29 -16.40 -6.84 6.70
CA VAL A 29 -17.37 -6.20 7.57
C VAL A 29 -18.64 -7.02 7.70
N LYS A 30 -19.14 -7.56 6.59
CA LYS A 30 -20.41 -8.31 6.55
C LYS A 30 -20.26 -9.74 7.06
N ASP A 31 -19.30 -10.48 6.56
CA ASP A 31 -19.25 -11.93 6.72
C ASP A 31 -18.31 -12.38 7.85
N ILE A 32 -17.29 -11.57 8.18
CA ILE A 32 -16.32 -11.91 9.25
C ILE A 32 -16.67 -11.19 10.54
N TYR A 33 -16.86 -9.84 10.48
CA TYR A 33 -17.18 -9.07 11.69
C TYR A 33 -18.67 -9.06 12.01
N LEU A 34 -19.55 -9.53 11.10
CA LEU A 34 -21.00 -9.58 11.25
C LEU A 34 -21.58 -8.21 11.64
N LYS A 35 -21.11 -7.15 10.97
CA LYS A 35 -21.48 -5.76 11.26
C LYS A 35 -22.10 -5.07 10.05
N GLY A 36 -22.82 -4.00 10.34
CA GLY A 36 -23.47 -3.18 9.32
C GLY A 36 -22.50 -2.19 8.61
N PRO A 37 -23.04 -1.45 7.61
CA PRO A 37 -22.26 -0.47 6.82
C PRO A 37 -21.56 0.60 7.65
N GLU A 38 -22.09 0.93 8.85
CA GLU A 38 -21.45 1.87 9.78
C GLU A 38 -20.05 1.43 10.21
N ALA A 39 -19.83 0.12 10.36
CA ALA A 39 -18.53 -0.41 10.72
C ALA A 39 -17.50 -0.18 9.61
N MET A 40 -17.92 -0.27 8.35
CA MET A 40 -17.06 0.07 7.20
C MET A 40 -16.68 1.55 7.21
N GLY A 41 -17.66 2.43 7.51
CA GLY A 41 -17.41 3.86 7.66
C GLY A 41 -16.36 4.16 8.73
N ARG A 42 -16.43 3.50 9.90
CA ARG A 42 -15.45 3.66 10.98
C ARG A 42 -14.06 3.19 10.56
N LEU A 43 -13.94 2.03 9.90
CA LEU A 43 -12.67 1.51 9.41
C LEU A 43 -12.01 2.47 8.41
N THR A 44 -12.78 2.97 7.44
CA THR A 44 -12.27 3.92 6.44
C THR A 44 -11.92 5.28 7.03
N THR A 45 -12.67 5.75 8.02
CA THR A 45 -12.36 6.99 8.77
C THR A 45 -11.03 6.87 9.51
N LEU A 46 -10.80 5.77 10.23
CA LEU A 46 -9.54 5.55 10.94
C LEU A 46 -8.35 5.42 9.98
N MET A 47 -8.55 4.80 8.82
CA MET A 47 -7.54 4.78 7.76
C MET A 47 -7.24 6.22 7.27
N GLY A 48 -8.25 7.06 7.11
CA GLY A 48 -8.09 8.47 6.78
C GLY A 48 -7.29 9.24 7.84
N LEU A 49 -7.60 9.03 9.13
CA LEU A 49 -6.85 9.62 10.24
C LEU A 49 -5.37 9.19 10.21
N GLY A 50 -5.09 7.91 9.96
CA GLY A 50 -3.73 7.42 9.78
C GLY A 50 -2.99 8.14 8.64
N SER A 51 -3.67 8.39 7.53
CA SER A 51 -3.11 9.12 6.39
C SER A 51 -2.77 10.57 6.73
N VAL A 52 -3.59 11.25 7.53
CA VAL A 52 -3.31 12.62 8.02
C VAL A 52 -2.09 12.63 8.92
N ILE A 53 -2.01 11.71 9.90
CA ILE A 53 -0.86 11.57 10.79
C ILE A 53 0.43 11.36 9.98
N ALA A 54 0.40 10.46 9.00
CA ALA A 54 1.53 10.20 8.13
C ALA A 54 1.97 11.43 7.34
N SER A 55 1.03 12.22 6.83
CA SER A 55 1.32 13.43 6.06
C SER A 55 2.08 14.47 6.89
N ILE A 56 1.72 14.61 8.17
CA ILE A 56 2.40 15.50 9.11
C ILE A 56 3.83 14.99 9.39
N ILE A 57 3.98 13.69 9.61
CA ILE A 57 5.29 13.05 9.85
C ILE A 57 6.20 13.23 8.64
N ILE A 58 5.68 12.95 7.42
CA ILE A 58 6.46 13.03 6.19
C ILE A 58 6.96 14.45 5.92
N ALA A 59 6.20 15.48 6.28
CA ALA A 59 6.59 16.88 6.11
C ALA A 59 7.89 17.23 6.85
N GLY A 60 8.21 16.51 7.93
CA GLY A 60 9.44 16.68 8.72
C GLY A 60 10.59 15.75 8.33
N ILE A 61 10.40 14.86 7.34
CA ILE A 61 11.43 13.87 6.98
C ILE A 61 12.45 14.48 6.03
N GLU A 62 13.72 14.35 6.41
CA GLU A 62 14.87 14.71 5.57
C GLU A 62 14.92 13.86 4.28
N SER A 63 15.41 14.47 3.19
CA SER A 63 15.48 13.81 1.88
C SER A 63 16.27 12.50 1.90
N ASN A 64 17.31 12.40 2.70
CA ASN A 64 18.24 11.27 2.77
C ASN A 64 17.65 9.91 3.20
N LYS A 65 16.43 9.90 3.74
CA LYS A 65 15.80 8.68 4.31
C LYS A 65 14.53 8.25 3.58
N ARG A 66 14.12 8.99 2.55
CA ARG A 66 12.83 8.80 1.88
C ARG A 66 12.67 7.41 1.28
N GLY A 67 13.70 6.89 0.61
CA GLY A 67 13.64 5.57 0.01
C GLY A 67 13.55 4.44 1.04
N LEU A 68 14.28 4.53 2.16
CA LEU A 68 14.19 3.56 3.24
C LEU A 68 12.81 3.57 3.90
N ILE A 69 12.28 4.76 4.18
CA ILE A 69 10.94 4.92 4.77
C ILE A 69 9.85 4.38 3.83
N TRP A 70 10.01 4.57 2.52
CA TRP A 70 9.12 3.98 1.52
C TRP A 70 9.09 2.45 1.59
N ILE A 71 10.26 1.79 1.74
CA ILE A 71 10.37 0.33 1.89
C ILE A 71 9.74 -0.13 3.21
N ILE A 72 10.00 0.58 4.32
CA ILE A 72 9.37 0.31 5.62
C ILE A 72 7.85 0.42 5.51
N GLY A 73 7.33 1.40 4.77
CA GLY A 73 5.90 1.50 4.45
C GLY A 73 5.36 0.25 3.77
N GLY A 74 6.13 -0.39 2.89
CA GLY A 74 5.77 -1.65 2.26
C GLY A 74 5.64 -2.80 3.26
N PHE A 75 6.61 -2.96 4.14
CA PHE A 75 6.55 -3.96 5.23
C PHE A 75 5.40 -3.70 6.19
N LEU A 76 5.15 -2.44 6.53
CA LEU A 76 4.03 -2.06 7.40
C LEU A 76 2.69 -2.41 6.75
N THR A 77 2.51 -2.12 5.45
CA THR A 77 1.30 -2.53 4.71
C THR A 77 1.13 -4.04 4.73
N GLY A 78 2.19 -4.80 4.43
CA GLY A 78 2.16 -6.27 4.45
C GLY A 78 1.81 -6.82 5.84
N GLY A 79 2.41 -6.27 6.90
CA GLY A 79 2.10 -6.63 8.28
C GLY A 79 0.65 -6.33 8.68
N CYS A 80 0.12 -5.17 8.27
CA CYS A 80 -1.28 -4.82 8.48
C CYS A 80 -2.23 -5.81 7.79
N LEU A 81 -1.98 -6.13 6.51
CA LEU A 81 -2.79 -7.09 5.77
C LEU A 81 -2.69 -8.50 6.38
N LEU A 82 -1.51 -8.91 6.82
CA LEU A 82 -1.33 -10.20 7.49
C LEU A 82 -2.13 -10.27 8.78
N THR A 83 -2.11 -9.21 9.58
CA THR A 83 -2.88 -9.14 10.82
C THR A 83 -4.39 -9.22 10.54
N LEU A 84 -4.88 -8.54 9.51
CA LEU A 84 -6.28 -8.64 9.09
C LEU A 84 -6.66 -10.05 8.60
N SER A 85 -5.73 -10.73 7.94
CA SER A 85 -5.94 -12.10 7.44
C SER A 85 -6.14 -13.14 8.54
N ILE A 86 -5.48 -12.96 9.71
CA ILE A 86 -5.53 -13.93 10.82
C ILE A 86 -6.46 -13.52 11.95
N SER A 87 -7.02 -12.31 11.91
CA SER A 87 -7.82 -11.75 13.01
C SER A 87 -9.29 -11.58 12.62
N ASP A 88 -10.18 -12.20 13.38
CA ASP A 88 -11.64 -12.02 13.29
C ASP A 88 -12.12 -10.84 14.14
N SER A 89 -11.21 -10.16 14.85
CA SER A 89 -11.56 -9.10 15.79
C SER A 89 -11.71 -7.76 15.09
N TYR A 90 -12.92 -7.22 15.10
CA TYR A 90 -13.20 -5.87 14.60
C TYR A 90 -12.37 -4.78 15.31
N THR A 91 -12.13 -4.94 16.64
CA THR A 91 -11.33 -3.98 17.41
C THR A 91 -9.88 -3.93 16.96
N ILE A 92 -9.28 -5.10 16.69
CA ILE A 92 -7.92 -5.18 16.13
C ILE A 92 -7.89 -4.50 14.78
N SER A 93 -8.90 -4.73 13.94
CA SER A 93 -8.98 -4.13 12.62
C SER A 93 -9.10 -2.60 12.65
N LEU A 94 -9.78 -2.02 13.64
CA LEU A 94 -9.82 -0.56 13.82
C LEU A 94 -8.40 0.01 14.05
N ILE A 95 -7.59 -0.65 14.88
CA ILE A 95 -6.20 -0.23 15.15
C ILE A 95 -5.35 -0.41 13.91
N VAL A 96 -5.44 -1.57 13.26
CA VAL A 96 -4.67 -1.89 12.04
C VAL A 96 -4.97 -0.91 10.91
N MET A 97 -6.22 -0.43 10.79
CA MET A 97 -6.61 0.55 9.79
C MET A 97 -5.88 1.89 9.93
N ILE A 98 -5.55 2.33 11.14
CA ILE A 98 -4.74 3.54 11.35
C ILE A 98 -3.35 3.33 10.75
N PHE A 99 -2.69 2.21 11.06
CA PHE A 99 -1.37 1.88 10.52
C PHE A 99 -1.41 1.67 9.00
N MET A 100 -2.49 1.09 8.49
CA MET A 100 -2.72 0.94 7.06
C MET A 100 -2.78 2.31 6.35
N GLY A 101 -3.49 3.28 6.94
CA GLY A 101 -3.53 4.65 6.44
C GLY A 101 -2.17 5.34 6.49
N VAL A 102 -1.41 5.13 7.56
CA VAL A 102 -0.03 5.64 7.69
C VAL A 102 0.85 5.09 6.56
N SER A 103 0.86 3.77 6.39
CA SER A 103 1.73 3.11 5.42
C SER A 103 1.37 3.47 3.97
N ASP A 104 0.08 3.56 3.65
CA ASP A 104 -0.41 3.92 2.31
C ASP A 104 -0.02 5.36 1.96
N SER A 105 -0.23 6.31 2.88
CA SER A 105 0.16 7.71 2.70
C SER A 105 1.67 7.87 2.51
N ILE A 106 2.48 7.18 3.34
CA ILE A 106 3.94 7.17 3.20
C ILE A 106 4.34 6.73 1.80
N ARG A 107 3.85 5.58 1.35
CA ARG A 107 4.21 5.04 0.04
C ARG A 107 3.82 5.95 -1.11
N ARG A 108 2.59 6.46 -1.11
CA ARG A 108 2.09 7.35 -2.18
C ARG A 108 2.85 8.67 -2.23
N THR A 109 3.00 9.33 -1.10
CA THR A 109 3.66 10.64 -1.01
C THR A 109 5.13 10.53 -1.37
N LEU A 110 5.84 9.54 -0.84
CA LEU A 110 7.26 9.39 -1.12
C LEU A 110 7.52 8.90 -2.54
N SER A 111 6.68 8.01 -3.11
CA SER A 111 6.79 7.66 -4.54
C SER A 111 6.71 8.89 -5.42
N MET A 112 5.70 9.72 -5.20
CA MET A 112 5.50 10.95 -5.97
C MET A 112 6.66 11.93 -5.77
N SER A 113 7.10 12.14 -4.54
CA SER A 113 8.20 13.04 -4.20
C SER A 113 9.52 12.62 -4.87
N ILE A 114 9.91 11.33 -4.74
CA ILE A 114 11.14 10.81 -5.33
C ILE A 114 11.07 10.90 -6.86
N MET A 115 9.93 10.54 -7.46
CA MET A 115 9.77 10.63 -8.92
C MET A 115 9.90 12.07 -9.43
N MET A 116 9.28 13.04 -8.75
CA MET A 116 9.36 14.45 -9.15
C MET A 116 10.75 15.04 -8.95
N GLU A 117 11.46 14.64 -7.90
CA GLU A 117 12.81 15.13 -7.59
C GLU A 117 13.85 14.59 -8.60
N LYS A 118 13.78 13.29 -8.90
CA LYS A 118 14.75 12.63 -9.78
C LYS A 118 14.43 12.75 -11.28
N THR A 119 13.29 13.34 -11.63
CA THR A 119 12.88 13.52 -13.05
C THR A 119 13.21 14.93 -13.52
N ARG A 120 13.81 15.01 -14.73
CA ARG A 120 14.04 16.28 -15.41
C ARG A 120 12.72 17.05 -15.59
N PRO A 121 12.72 18.39 -15.48
CA PRO A 121 11.51 19.20 -15.56
C PRO A 121 10.67 18.96 -16.81
N ASP A 122 11.31 18.77 -17.96
CA ASP A 122 10.69 18.51 -19.28
C ASP A 122 9.96 17.14 -19.35
N LEU A 123 10.33 16.17 -18.52
CA LEU A 123 9.77 14.81 -18.50
C LEU A 123 8.80 14.54 -17.35
N ARG A 124 8.65 15.48 -16.40
CA ARG A 124 7.80 15.29 -15.20
C ARG A 124 6.36 14.91 -15.54
N GLY A 125 5.77 15.60 -16.54
CA GLY A 125 4.40 15.29 -16.97
C GLY A 125 4.25 13.85 -17.49
N ARG A 126 5.22 13.38 -18.28
CA ARG A 126 5.21 12.00 -18.83
C ARG A 126 5.35 10.95 -17.73
N ILE A 127 6.27 11.14 -16.78
CA ILE A 127 6.46 10.22 -15.66
C ILE A 127 5.21 10.19 -14.78
N MET A 128 4.60 11.35 -14.51
CA MET A 128 3.35 11.43 -13.76
C MET A 128 2.19 10.73 -14.46
N SER A 129 2.07 10.84 -15.77
CA SER A 129 1.04 10.12 -16.52
C SER A 129 1.20 8.60 -16.39
N ILE A 130 2.45 8.10 -16.46
CA ILE A 130 2.74 6.68 -16.27
C ILE A 130 2.44 6.26 -14.83
N TYR A 131 2.79 7.08 -13.84
CA TYR A 131 2.46 6.80 -12.44
C TYR A 131 0.95 6.77 -12.18
N MET A 132 0.20 7.71 -12.77
CA MET A 132 -1.26 7.74 -12.69
C MET A 132 -1.92 6.52 -13.35
N LEU A 133 -1.27 5.92 -14.36
CA LEU A 133 -1.75 4.68 -14.98
C LEU A 133 -1.84 3.53 -13.98
N ASN A 134 -1.01 3.51 -12.93
CA ASN A 134 -1.10 2.51 -11.86
C ASN A 134 -2.49 2.45 -11.23
N TRP A 135 -3.18 3.58 -11.12
CA TRP A 135 -4.54 3.64 -10.59
C TRP A 135 -5.55 2.97 -11.52
N GLY A 136 -5.37 3.14 -12.83
CA GLY A 136 -6.18 2.46 -13.84
C GLY A 136 -5.95 0.94 -13.89
N LEU A 137 -4.79 0.47 -13.41
CA LEU A 137 -4.42 -0.94 -13.41
C LEU A 137 -4.85 -1.67 -12.12
N ILE A 138 -5.34 -0.98 -11.09
CA ILE A 138 -5.83 -1.58 -9.84
C ILE A 138 -6.86 -2.70 -10.09
N PRO A 139 -7.86 -2.55 -10.99
CA PRO A 139 -8.82 -3.61 -11.26
C PRO A 139 -8.18 -4.91 -11.76
N LEU A 140 -7.02 -4.84 -12.43
CA LEU A 140 -6.28 -6.04 -12.88
C LEU A 140 -5.74 -6.86 -11.72
N GLY A 141 -5.45 -6.24 -10.58
CA GLY A 141 -5.12 -6.95 -9.35
C GLY A 141 -6.37 -7.38 -8.57
N ALA A 142 -7.41 -6.56 -8.56
CA ALA A 142 -8.62 -6.81 -7.80
C ALA A 142 -9.45 -7.97 -8.37
N LEU A 143 -9.53 -8.13 -9.71
CA LEU A 143 -10.28 -9.21 -10.35
C LEU A 143 -9.76 -10.60 -9.99
N PRO A 144 -8.46 -10.94 -10.21
CA PRO A 144 -7.97 -12.26 -9.82
C PRO A 144 -8.03 -12.46 -8.30
N ALA A 145 -7.79 -11.42 -7.51
CA ALA A 145 -7.92 -11.51 -6.06
C ALA A 145 -9.36 -11.81 -5.63
N GLY A 146 -10.37 -11.22 -6.30
CA GLY A 146 -11.79 -11.54 -6.08
C GLY A 146 -12.12 -12.98 -6.40
N ILE A 147 -11.68 -13.49 -7.55
CA ILE A 147 -11.89 -14.89 -7.94
C ILE A 147 -11.25 -15.85 -6.93
N VAL A 148 -10.04 -15.56 -6.48
CA VAL A 148 -9.36 -16.37 -5.46
C VAL A 148 -10.12 -16.30 -4.13
N ALA A 149 -10.65 -15.12 -3.75
CA ALA A 149 -11.44 -14.96 -2.54
C ALA A 149 -12.76 -15.76 -2.56
N ASP A 150 -13.38 -15.91 -3.73
CA ASP A 150 -14.57 -16.76 -3.88
C ASP A 150 -14.26 -18.25 -3.66
N ILE A 151 -13.03 -18.68 -3.95
CA ILE A 151 -12.61 -20.11 -3.85
C ILE A 151 -12.10 -20.45 -2.45
N ILE A 152 -11.19 -19.62 -1.89
CA ILE A 152 -10.48 -19.93 -0.65
C ILE A 152 -10.84 -18.99 0.52
N GLY A 153 -11.73 -18.03 0.28
CA GLY A 153 -12.15 -17.02 1.26
C GLY A 153 -11.29 -15.76 1.24
N ALA A 154 -11.90 -14.64 1.65
CA ALA A 154 -11.26 -13.32 1.63
C ALA A 154 -10.04 -13.22 2.56
N GLN A 155 -10.10 -13.82 3.75
CA GLN A 155 -8.99 -13.84 4.72
C GLN A 155 -7.75 -14.54 4.15
N SER A 156 -7.92 -15.76 3.62
CA SER A 156 -6.81 -16.53 3.03
C SER A 156 -6.20 -15.78 1.84
N THR A 157 -7.02 -15.16 1.02
CA THR A 157 -6.58 -14.38 -0.14
C THR A 157 -5.74 -13.18 0.29
N ILE A 158 -6.21 -12.40 1.27
CA ILE A 158 -5.43 -11.28 1.82
C ILE A 158 -4.15 -11.76 2.47
N GLY A 159 -4.17 -12.93 3.13
CA GLY A 159 -2.97 -13.56 3.69
C GLY A 159 -1.91 -13.85 2.62
N ILE A 160 -2.30 -14.44 1.50
CA ILE A 160 -1.39 -14.69 0.36
C ILE A 160 -0.85 -13.37 -0.20
N LEU A 161 -1.72 -12.39 -0.45
CA LEU A 161 -1.31 -11.08 -0.96
C LEU A 161 -0.35 -10.37 0.00
N SER A 162 -0.57 -10.48 1.31
CA SER A 162 0.31 -9.89 2.34
C SER A 162 1.71 -10.51 2.32
N ILE A 163 1.80 -11.83 2.21
CA ILE A 163 3.08 -12.55 2.11
C ILE A 163 3.83 -12.13 0.84
N LEU A 164 3.15 -12.11 -0.30
CA LEU A 164 3.73 -11.66 -1.56
C LEU A 164 4.23 -10.20 -1.47
N LEU A 165 3.49 -9.35 -0.76
CA LEU A 165 3.86 -7.96 -0.56
C LEU A 165 5.08 -7.82 0.36
N ILE A 166 5.18 -8.62 1.42
CA ILE A 166 6.35 -8.66 2.30
C ILE A 166 7.58 -9.16 1.52
N ILE A 167 7.43 -10.22 0.73
CA ILE A 167 8.50 -10.76 -0.11
C ILE A 167 8.95 -9.70 -1.13
N SER A 168 8.01 -9.02 -1.79
CA SER A 168 8.37 -7.96 -2.75
C SER A 168 9.06 -6.78 -2.08
N SER A 169 8.67 -6.41 -0.85
CA SER A 169 9.36 -5.39 -0.05
C SER A 169 10.79 -5.81 0.29
N ALA A 170 11.00 -7.07 0.66
CA ALA A 170 12.31 -7.63 0.94
C ALA A 170 13.20 -7.67 -0.33
N LEU A 171 12.63 -8.06 -1.46
CA LEU A 171 13.35 -8.04 -2.74
C LEU A 171 13.78 -6.62 -3.12
N VAL A 172 12.90 -5.63 -2.99
CA VAL A 172 13.25 -4.23 -3.23
C VAL A 172 14.35 -3.77 -2.28
N LEU A 173 14.28 -4.14 -1.00
CA LEU A 173 15.31 -3.81 -0.01
C LEU A 173 16.69 -4.35 -0.38
N ILE A 174 16.75 -5.57 -0.94
CA ILE A 174 18.01 -6.25 -1.28
C ILE A 174 18.53 -5.76 -2.63
N THR A 175 17.66 -5.65 -3.64
CA THR A 175 18.07 -5.37 -5.02
C THR A 175 18.30 -3.89 -5.29
N GLN A 176 17.55 -3.01 -4.63
CA GLN A 176 17.53 -1.58 -4.92
C GLN A 176 18.37 -0.78 -3.91
N LYS A 177 19.71 -0.99 -3.94
CA LYS A 177 20.65 -0.23 -3.08
C LYS A 177 20.53 1.29 -3.31
N GLU A 178 20.28 1.72 -4.53
CA GLU A 178 20.11 3.12 -4.89
C GLU A 178 18.91 3.76 -4.19
N LEU A 179 17.78 3.02 -4.03
CA LEU A 179 16.62 3.52 -3.27
C LEU A 179 16.92 3.74 -1.79
N ARG A 180 17.82 2.95 -1.20
CA ARG A 180 18.21 3.09 0.22
C ARG A 180 19.04 4.35 0.47
N THR A 181 19.74 4.84 -0.53
CA THR A 181 20.68 5.96 -0.47
C THR A 181 20.19 7.16 -1.26
N VAL A 182 18.90 7.23 -1.60
CA VAL A 182 18.31 8.40 -2.28
C VAL A 182 18.42 9.60 -1.35
N ASN A 183 19.29 10.52 -1.77
CA ASN A 183 19.46 11.85 -1.21
C ASN A 183 18.59 12.83 -1.98
#